data_fa705f2bab84f24ccb24a8ba7e03aba7
#
_entry.id   fa705f2bab84f24ccb24a8ba7e03aba7
#
_cell.length_a   1.000
_cell.length_b   1.000
_cell.length_c   1.000
_cell.angle_alpha   90.00
_cell.angle_beta   90.00
_cell.angle_gamma   90.00
#
_symmetry.space_group_name_H-M   'P 1'
#
loop_
_entity.id
_entity.type
_entity.pdbx_description
1 polymer ?
#
loop_
_entity_poly.entity_id
_entity_poly.type
_entity_poly.pdbx_seq_one_letter_code
_entity_poly.pdbx_strand_id
1 'polypeptide(L)'
;MTVPHSALQSDAPAPRPYPPLRKTLWPMALLFLAANFYSIDKAIVGVLAEPIKADLGIDDIRMGLLMGLAYAFLSGICGLWLGSLVDRSVRKCVLGWAIIVWSASTALGGLAPDFTSFFALRAIVGIGEAAVAPAAVSLIADMFPPERRGRAISAYLIGASIGTALSSVIPGAIVAADFHLALPGFGPIVPWRSAFLLCGLAGPVVGLLFFTIEEPARRGLTQSAMAQAGGAAPSSMVAKLAYLWRHRVVVVPLFLGFCLYYIAFVGVTSWTAPLLMRSYGLTLPQIAGALGIGMLVAGVSGYFLGGLLADSRIGTRSGGRLMVMAALPIAALPAGFAGQMPSVIAAIACLATISLTTPMLNVAMNATVQEIAPNDMRGFTYAFLGLVASLPAGAGGPLVIAYVTQGLLHDESRIALSFTIVVLPCLLLACASFLFALRAWRRTDPDGELARAIRSSRS
;
A
#
# COMPACT_ATOMS: atom_id res chain seq x y z
N MET A 1 50.17 31.42 21.38
CA MET A 1 48.83 32.07 21.34
C MET A 1 47.81 30.98 21.08
N THR A 2 47.20 30.48 22.14
CA THR A 2 46.13 29.44 22.09
C THR A 2 44.82 30.15 21.90
N VAL A 3 44.19 29.95 20.77
CA VAL A 3 42.84 30.43 20.47
C VAL A 3 41.86 29.68 21.38
N PRO A 4 40.99 30.35 22.14
CA PRO A 4 40.05 29.67 23.04
C PRO A 4 38.99 28.91 22.22
N HIS A 5 38.79 27.65 22.55
CA HIS A 5 37.84 26.71 21.95
C HIS A 5 36.36 27.08 22.18
N SER A 6 36.05 28.21 22.78
CA SER A 6 34.68 28.68 23.13
C SER A 6 33.98 29.52 22.07
N ALA A 7 34.62 29.83 20.93
CA ALA A 7 34.06 30.75 19.92
C ALA A 7 33.33 30.04 18.73
N LEU A 8 33.17 28.71 18.76
CA LEU A 8 32.47 27.95 17.71
C LEU A 8 31.17 27.28 18.22
N GLN A 9 30.54 27.84 19.27
CA GLN A 9 29.12 27.54 19.49
C GLN A 9 28.34 28.27 18.40
N SER A 10 28.08 27.54 17.32
CA SER A 10 27.24 28.01 16.21
C SER A 10 25.89 28.45 16.78
N ASP A 11 25.45 29.65 16.45
CA ASP A 11 24.09 30.20 16.60
C ASP A 11 23.09 29.40 15.75
N ALA A 12 23.07 28.08 15.91
CA ALA A 12 22.01 27.26 15.34
C ALA A 12 20.72 27.57 16.09
N PRO A 13 19.68 28.10 15.44
CA PRO A 13 18.43 28.47 16.12
C PRO A 13 17.90 27.22 16.83
N ALA A 14 17.54 27.36 18.10
CA ALA A 14 16.98 26.29 18.91
C ALA A 14 15.85 25.59 18.16
N PRO A 15 15.78 24.25 18.17
CA PRO A 15 14.78 23.51 17.45
C PRO A 15 13.37 23.94 17.89
N ARG A 16 12.56 24.42 16.95
CA ARG A 16 11.21 24.94 17.25
C ARG A 16 10.42 23.84 18.01
N PRO A 17 9.67 24.19 19.07
CA PRO A 17 8.88 23.21 19.82
C PRO A 17 7.82 22.55 18.90
N TYR A 18 7.47 21.28 19.17
CA TYR A 18 6.41 20.60 18.43
C TYR A 18 5.06 21.29 18.68
N PRO A 19 4.16 21.31 17.67
CA PRO A 19 2.85 21.90 17.85
C PRO A 19 2.09 21.18 18.98
N PRO A 20 1.29 21.94 19.79
CA PRO A 20 0.48 21.32 20.84
C PRO A 20 -0.53 20.36 20.24
N LEU A 21 -0.91 19.31 20.98
CA LEU A 21 -1.83 18.24 20.51
C LEU A 21 -3.14 18.81 19.92
N ARG A 22 -3.69 19.88 20.48
CA ARG A 22 -4.90 20.52 19.93
C ARG A 22 -4.75 20.96 18.47
N LYS A 23 -3.55 21.43 18.07
CA LYS A 23 -3.26 21.85 16.69
C LYS A 23 -2.98 20.66 15.76
N THR A 24 -2.66 19.47 16.28
CA THR A 24 -2.39 18.27 15.49
C THR A 24 -3.62 17.40 15.26
N LEU A 25 -4.67 17.54 16.07
CA LEU A 25 -5.88 16.70 15.97
C LEU A 25 -6.59 16.88 14.63
N TRP A 26 -6.78 18.11 14.17
CA TRP A 26 -7.46 18.39 12.91
C TRP A 26 -6.68 17.86 11.69
N PRO A 27 -5.38 18.17 11.53
CA PRO A 27 -4.58 17.55 10.49
C PRO A 27 -4.60 16.01 10.52
N MET A 28 -4.55 15.40 11.71
CA MET A 28 -4.62 13.94 11.85
C MET A 28 -5.98 13.38 11.44
N ALA A 29 -7.07 14.05 11.77
CA ALA A 29 -8.41 13.66 11.32
C ALA A 29 -8.52 13.70 9.79
N LEU A 30 -7.98 14.73 9.16
CA LEU A 30 -7.94 14.82 7.69
C LEU A 30 -7.04 13.76 7.06
N LEU A 31 -5.88 13.47 7.64
CA LEU A 31 -5.01 12.38 7.17
C LEU A 31 -5.68 11.01 7.32
N PHE A 32 -6.40 10.79 8.41
CA PHE A 32 -7.20 9.60 8.63
C PHE A 32 -8.30 9.47 7.56
N LEU A 33 -9.04 10.54 7.26
CA LEU A 33 -10.04 10.57 6.19
C LEU A 33 -9.42 10.35 4.82
N ALA A 34 -8.29 10.99 4.51
CA ALA A 34 -7.57 10.80 3.26
C ALA A 34 -7.16 9.33 3.06
N ALA A 35 -6.68 8.66 4.12
CA ALA A 35 -6.35 7.24 4.08
C ALA A 35 -7.58 6.36 3.83
N ASN A 36 -8.75 6.72 4.40
CA ASN A 36 -10.02 6.05 4.12
C ASN A 36 -10.39 6.15 2.64
N PHE A 37 -10.45 7.38 2.10
CA PHE A 37 -10.83 7.62 0.70
C PHE A 37 -9.87 6.94 -0.26
N TYR A 38 -8.55 7.01 0.00
CA TYR A 38 -7.54 6.27 -0.75
C TYR A 38 -7.83 4.77 -0.83
N SER A 39 -8.17 4.16 0.31
CA SER A 39 -8.42 2.71 0.36
C SER A 39 -9.75 2.33 -0.28
N ILE A 40 -10.79 3.16 -0.14
CA ILE A 40 -12.09 2.97 -0.79
C ILE A 40 -11.90 3.01 -2.31
N ASP A 41 -11.25 4.04 -2.83
CA ASP A 41 -11.08 4.24 -4.27
C ASP A 41 -10.27 3.12 -4.91
N LYS A 42 -9.22 2.67 -4.23
CA LYS A 42 -8.37 1.58 -4.70
C LYS A 42 -9.12 0.25 -4.83
N ALA A 43 -10.05 -0.04 -3.91
CA ALA A 43 -10.73 -1.33 -3.84
C ALA A 43 -12.10 -1.36 -4.56
N ILE A 44 -12.74 -0.21 -4.76
CA ILE A 44 -14.11 -0.10 -5.31
C ILE A 44 -14.23 -0.76 -6.69
N VAL A 45 -13.21 -0.65 -7.54
CA VAL A 45 -13.21 -1.24 -8.90
C VAL A 45 -13.31 -2.76 -8.83
N GLY A 46 -12.57 -3.40 -7.92
CA GLY A 46 -12.63 -4.84 -7.73
C GLY A 46 -13.95 -5.31 -7.14
N VAL A 47 -14.53 -4.55 -6.22
CA VAL A 47 -15.84 -4.87 -5.61
C VAL A 47 -16.96 -4.79 -6.65
N LEU A 48 -16.93 -3.79 -7.51
CA LEU A 48 -17.95 -3.54 -8.53
C LEU A 48 -17.59 -4.14 -9.90
N ALA A 49 -16.64 -5.08 -9.97
CA ALA A 49 -16.15 -5.62 -11.23
C ALA A 49 -17.26 -6.22 -12.12
N GLU A 50 -18.15 -7.02 -11.57
CA GLU A 50 -19.23 -7.65 -12.35
C GLU A 50 -20.22 -6.64 -12.91
N PRO A 51 -20.77 -5.68 -12.12
CA PRO A 51 -21.60 -4.64 -12.67
C PRO A 51 -20.94 -3.77 -13.74
N ILE A 52 -19.65 -3.42 -13.54
CA ILE A 52 -18.86 -2.64 -14.52
C ILE A 52 -18.70 -3.42 -15.82
N LYS A 53 -18.35 -4.72 -15.73
CA LYS A 53 -18.21 -5.59 -16.90
C LYS A 53 -19.50 -5.68 -17.69
N ALA A 54 -20.63 -5.89 -17.01
CA ALA A 54 -21.93 -6.04 -17.64
C ALA A 54 -22.37 -4.75 -18.36
N ASP A 55 -22.14 -3.59 -17.75
CA ASP A 55 -22.58 -2.30 -18.30
C ASP A 55 -21.67 -1.80 -19.45
N LEU A 56 -20.35 -1.97 -19.33
CA LEU A 56 -19.39 -1.55 -20.36
C LEU A 56 -19.14 -2.62 -21.45
N GLY A 57 -19.70 -3.83 -21.32
CA GLY A 57 -19.51 -4.91 -22.27
C GLY A 57 -18.05 -5.37 -22.39
N ILE A 58 -17.31 -5.36 -21.28
CA ILE A 58 -15.88 -5.71 -21.25
C ILE A 58 -15.64 -7.08 -20.64
N ASP A 59 -14.52 -7.65 -21.01
CA ASP A 59 -14.06 -8.96 -20.57
C ASP A 59 -13.17 -8.88 -19.28
N ASP A 60 -12.82 -10.05 -18.73
CA ASP A 60 -11.96 -10.13 -17.55
C ASP A 60 -10.57 -9.50 -17.77
N ILE A 61 -10.01 -9.63 -18.99
CA ILE A 61 -8.68 -9.06 -19.30
C ILE A 61 -8.74 -7.53 -19.23
N ARG A 62 -9.75 -6.92 -19.86
CA ARG A 62 -9.96 -5.46 -19.77
C ARG A 62 -10.26 -5.03 -18.35
N MET A 63 -11.03 -5.82 -17.60
CA MET A 63 -11.27 -5.54 -16.18
C MET A 63 -10.00 -5.65 -15.34
N GLY A 64 -9.14 -6.64 -15.58
CA GLY A 64 -7.83 -6.76 -14.95
C GLY A 64 -6.91 -5.57 -15.26
N LEU A 65 -6.96 -5.02 -16.49
CA LEU A 65 -6.27 -3.80 -16.87
C LEU A 65 -6.76 -2.58 -16.07
N LEU A 66 -8.07 -2.44 -15.87
CA LEU A 66 -8.67 -1.36 -15.07
C LEU A 66 -8.29 -1.45 -13.58
N MET A 67 -8.33 -2.65 -13.01
CA MET A 67 -7.99 -2.90 -11.61
C MET A 67 -6.50 -2.68 -11.33
N GLY A 68 -5.64 -2.96 -12.29
CA GLY A 68 -4.20 -3.04 -12.12
C GLY A 68 -3.44 -1.98 -12.89
N LEU A 69 -3.25 -2.19 -14.20
CA LEU A 69 -2.33 -1.41 -15.02
C LEU A 69 -2.70 0.07 -15.10
N ALA A 70 -3.98 0.39 -15.26
CA ALA A 70 -4.46 1.76 -15.36
C ALA A 70 -3.99 2.61 -14.18
N TYR A 71 -4.07 2.05 -12.99
CA TYR A 71 -3.68 2.69 -11.74
C TYR A 71 -2.17 2.61 -11.48
N ALA A 72 -1.59 1.39 -11.52
CA ALA A 72 -0.23 1.14 -11.03
C ALA A 72 0.84 1.77 -11.91
N PHE A 73 0.63 1.81 -13.23
CA PHE A 73 1.63 2.30 -14.19
C PHE A 73 1.95 3.79 -13.97
N LEU A 74 0.93 4.63 -13.98
CA LEU A 74 1.14 6.07 -13.78
C LEU A 74 1.45 6.41 -12.32
N SER A 75 0.87 5.71 -11.34
CA SER A 75 1.23 5.88 -9.93
C SER A 75 2.71 5.58 -9.69
N GLY A 76 3.26 4.53 -10.29
CA GLY A 76 4.68 4.17 -10.17
C GLY A 76 5.62 5.20 -10.81
N ILE A 77 5.32 5.63 -12.03
CA ILE A 77 6.16 6.61 -12.77
C ILE A 77 6.08 7.98 -12.09
N CYS A 78 4.88 8.47 -11.81
CA CYS A 78 4.68 9.80 -11.24
C CYS A 78 5.04 9.87 -9.75
N GLY A 79 5.04 8.74 -9.03
CA GLY A 79 5.30 8.70 -7.59
C GLY A 79 6.67 9.25 -7.20
N LEU A 80 7.72 8.98 -7.98
CA LEU A 80 9.06 9.53 -7.74
C LEU A 80 9.09 11.05 -7.92
N TRP A 81 8.43 11.55 -8.98
CA TRP A 81 8.36 12.98 -9.26
C TRP A 81 7.48 13.70 -8.23
N LEU A 82 6.32 13.14 -7.89
CA LEU A 82 5.42 13.70 -6.88
C LEU A 82 6.03 13.65 -5.47
N GLY A 83 6.80 12.62 -5.12
CA GLY A 83 7.58 12.59 -3.88
C GLY A 83 8.54 13.77 -3.80
N SER A 84 9.29 14.06 -4.89
CA SER A 84 10.16 15.23 -4.99
C SER A 84 9.39 16.55 -4.92
N LEU A 85 8.20 16.62 -5.48
CA LEU A 85 7.31 17.80 -5.39
C LEU A 85 6.85 18.04 -3.95
N VAL A 86 6.43 16.98 -3.24
CA VAL A 86 6.08 17.02 -1.81
C VAL A 86 7.23 17.57 -0.98
N ASP A 87 8.48 17.17 -1.28
CA ASP A 87 9.65 17.62 -0.55
C ASP A 87 9.97 19.12 -0.75
N ARG A 88 9.59 19.69 -1.88
CA ARG A 88 9.91 21.09 -2.25
C ARG A 88 8.76 22.05 -2.10
N SER A 89 7.52 21.57 -1.98
CA SER A 89 6.30 22.37 -1.98
C SER A 89 5.60 22.39 -0.62
N VAL A 90 4.56 23.21 -0.48
CA VAL A 90 3.66 23.21 0.68
C VAL A 90 2.83 21.92 0.65
N ARG A 91 3.13 20.98 1.56
CA ARG A 91 2.60 19.61 1.54
C ARG A 91 1.09 19.55 1.65
N LYS A 92 0.48 20.41 2.46
CA LYS A 92 -0.97 20.51 2.57
C LYS A 92 -1.63 20.84 1.23
N CYS A 93 -1.01 21.73 0.44
CA CYS A 93 -1.53 22.10 -0.88
C CYS A 93 -1.38 20.96 -1.89
N VAL A 94 -0.21 20.30 -1.91
CA VAL A 94 0.02 19.14 -2.79
C VAL A 94 -1.02 18.05 -2.47
N LEU A 95 -1.22 17.73 -1.19
CA LEU A 95 -2.15 16.71 -0.76
C LEU A 95 -3.61 17.10 -1.04
N GLY A 96 -3.98 18.36 -0.76
CA GLY A 96 -5.33 18.88 -1.03
C GLY A 96 -5.69 18.79 -2.52
N TRP A 97 -4.82 19.29 -3.40
CA TRP A 97 -5.03 19.20 -4.85
C TRP A 97 -4.99 17.75 -5.36
N ALA A 98 -4.09 16.93 -4.86
CA ALA A 98 -4.03 15.53 -5.21
C ALA A 98 -5.36 14.83 -4.89
N ILE A 99 -5.92 15.03 -3.68
CA ILE A 99 -7.21 14.47 -3.27
C ILE A 99 -8.34 14.97 -4.21
N ILE A 100 -8.39 16.27 -4.52
CA ILE A 100 -9.41 16.82 -5.41
C ILE A 100 -9.32 16.18 -6.79
N VAL A 101 -8.13 16.10 -7.38
CA VAL A 101 -7.92 15.57 -8.74
C VAL A 101 -8.31 14.11 -8.83
N TRP A 102 -7.80 13.24 -7.93
CA TRP A 102 -8.14 11.82 -8.04
C TRP A 102 -9.62 11.55 -7.75
N SER A 103 -10.18 12.20 -6.73
CA SER A 103 -11.58 11.97 -6.36
C SER A 103 -12.54 12.50 -7.42
N ALA A 104 -12.25 13.65 -8.05
CA ALA A 104 -13.00 14.13 -9.20
C ALA A 104 -12.91 13.14 -10.38
N SER A 105 -11.71 12.58 -10.63
CA SER A 105 -11.53 11.56 -11.66
C SER A 105 -12.29 10.27 -11.36
N THR A 106 -12.38 9.87 -10.07
CA THR A 106 -13.23 8.76 -9.64
C THR A 106 -14.70 9.04 -9.89
N ALA A 107 -15.19 10.24 -9.52
CA ALA A 107 -16.58 10.63 -9.80
C ALA A 107 -16.86 10.61 -11.30
N LEU A 108 -16.00 11.22 -12.12
CA LEU A 108 -16.12 11.21 -13.58
C LEU A 108 -16.07 9.79 -14.16
N GLY A 109 -15.35 8.85 -13.51
CA GLY A 109 -15.36 7.43 -13.85
C GLY A 109 -16.75 6.82 -13.82
N GLY A 110 -17.62 7.27 -12.90
CA GLY A 110 -19.04 6.89 -12.87
C GLY A 110 -19.86 7.41 -14.08
N LEU A 111 -19.33 8.37 -14.83
CA LEU A 111 -19.96 8.91 -16.05
C LEU A 111 -19.27 8.44 -17.34
N ALA A 112 -18.20 7.63 -17.24
CA ALA A 112 -17.46 7.15 -18.39
C ALA A 112 -18.37 6.33 -19.34
N PRO A 113 -18.44 6.67 -20.64
CA PRO A 113 -19.31 5.96 -21.58
C PRO A 113 -18.71 4.62 -22.06
N ASP A 114 -17.39 4.46 -21.97
CA ASP A 114 -16.66 3.32 -22.50
C ASP A 114 -15.42 2.96 -21.68
N PHE A 115 -14.81 1.83 -22.04
CA PHE A 115 -13.58 1.33 -21.41
C PHE A 115 -12.43 2.34 -21.47
N THR A 116 -12.23 3.02 -22.61
CA THR A 116 -11.07 3.88 -22.82
C THR A 116 -11.11 5.12 -21.94
N SER A 117 -12.28 5.76 -21.85
CA SER A 117 -12.49 6.91 -20.98
C SER A 117 -12.38 6.52 -19.50
N PHE A 118 -12.95 5.37 -19.12
CA PHE A 118 -12.80 4.86 -17.75
C PHE A 118 -11.35 4.53 -17.42
N PHE A 119 -10.62 3.88 -18.33
CA PHE A 119 -9.18 3.58 -18.16
C PHE A 119 -8.36 4.87 -17.99
N ALA A 120 -8.59 5.89 -18.81
CA ALA A 120 -7.88 7.15 -18.71
C ALA A 120 -8.14 7.86 -17.36
N LEU A 121 -9.40 7.86 -16.89
CA LEU A 121 -9.74 8.43 -15.59
C LEU A 121 -9.09 7.65 -14.42
N ARG A 122 -9.05 6.32 -14.48
CA ARG A 122 -8.33 5.49 -13.51
C ARG A 122 -6.81 5.75 -13.51
N ALA A 123 -6.24 6.06 -14.67
CA ALA A 123 -4.84 6.44 -14.77
C ALA A 123 -4.55 7.78 -14.06
N ILE A 124 -5.45 8.77 -14.21
CA ILE A 124 -5.36 10.07 -13.49
C ILE A 124 -5.50 9.86 -11.97
N VAL A 125 -6.40 8.98 -11.53
CA VAL A 125 -6.51 8.59 -10.12
C VAL A 125 -5.15 8.11 -9.60
N GLY A 126 -4.47 7.21 -10.32
CA GLY A 126 -3.15 6.72 -9.92
C GLY A 126 -2.10 7.81 -9.74
N ILE A 127 -2.13 8.88 -10.58
CA ILE A 127 -1.25 10.05 -10.43
C ILE A 127 -1.54 10.77 -9.11
N GLY A 128 -2.79 11.12 -8.85
CA GLY A 128 -3.17 11.85 -7.63
C GLY A 128 -2.81 11.08 -6.35
N GLU A 129 -3.12 9.80 -6.31
CA GLU A 129 -2.88 8.96 -5.14
C GLU A 129 -1.39 8.75 -4.82
N ALA A 130 -0.50 8.84 -5.80
CA ALA A 130 0.94 8.66 -5.60
C ALA A 130 1.56 9.69 -4.63
N ALA A 131 0.93 10.87 -4.44
CA ALA A 131 1.40 11.91 -3.53
C ALA A 131 0.99 11.66 -2.06
N VAL A 132 0.00 10.81 -1.79
CA VAL A 132 -0.66 10.70 -0.47
C VAL A 132 0.27 10.20 0.62
N ALA A 133 0.87 9.04 0.41
CA ALA A 133 1.71 8.41 1.43
C ALA A 133 2.97 9.23 1.75
N PRO A 134 3.73 9.76 0.78
CA PRO A 134 4.88 10.63 1.07
C PRO A 134 4.47 11.89 1.84
N ALA A 135 3.38 12.56 1.42
CA ALA A 135 2.92 13.78 2.08
C ALA A 135 2.41 13.51 3.50
N ALA A 136 1.63 12.43 3.71
CA ALA A 136 1.12 12.07 5.02
C ALA A 136 2.23 11.75 6.02
N VAL A 137 3.18 10.89 5.62
CA VAL A 137 4.31 10.51 6.50
C VAL A 137 5.18 11.73 6.82
N SER A 138 5.44 12.61 5.84
CA SER A 138 6.22 13.83 6.04
C SER A 138 5.51 14.80 7.00
N LEU A 139 4.20 15.02 6.84
CA LEU A 139 3.41 15.87 7.76
C LEU A 139 3.42 15.31 9.19
N ILE A 140 3.19 13.99 9.36
CA ILE A 140 3.22 13.34 10.67
C ILE A 140 4.60 13.47 11.33
N ALA A 141 5.68 13.33 10.57
CA ALA A 141 7.04 13.42 11.09
C ALA A 141 7.36 14.80 11.65
N ASP A 142 6.77 15.88 11.08
CA ASP A 142 6.97 17.25 11.53
C ASP A 142 5.99 17.68 12.64
N MET A 143 4.83 17.01 12.73
CA MET A 143 3.84 17.28 13.79
C MET A 143 4.14 16.57 15.12
N PHE A 144 4.79 15.40 15.07
CA PHE A 144 4.98 14.57 16.27
C PHE A 144 6.46 14.28 16.56
N PRO A 145 6.86 14.29 17.84
CA PRO A 145 8.20 13.89 18.24
C PRO A 145 8.42 12.38 17.98
N PRO A 146 9.67 11.93 17.83
CA PRO A 146 10.00 10.54 17.46
C PRO A 146 9.28 9.49 18.30
N GLU A 147 9.10 9.73 19.60
CA GLU A 147 8.47 8.81 20.57
C GLU A 147 6.97 8.61 20.32
N ARG A 148 6.32 9.59 19.65
CA ARG A 148 4.87 9.59 19.37
C ARG A 148 4.52 9.35 17.89
N ARG A 149 5.51 9.41 16.99
CA ARG A 149 5.31 9.23 15.53
C ARG A 149 4.68 7.88 15.21
N GLY A 150 5.11 6.81 15.87
CA GLY A 150 4.56 5.47 15.67
C GLY A 150 3.05 5.42 15.92
N ARG A 151 2.57 6.05 16.99
CA ARG A 151 1.12 6.12 17.30
C ARG A 151 0.34 6.93 16.25
N ALA A 152 0.90 8.03 15.78
CA ALA A 152 0.27 8.86 14.75
C ALA A 152 0.20 8.13 13.40
N ILE A 153 1.28 7.43 13.00
CA ILE A 153 1.29 6.59 11.79
C ILE A 153 0.28 5.45 11.93
N SER A 154 0.18 4.82 13.11
CA SER A 154 -0.82 3.77 13.36
C SER A 154 -2.25 4.30 13.20
N ALA A 155 -2.56 5.50 13.69
CA ALA A 155 -3.87 6.12 13.51
C ALA A 155 -4.17 6.36 12.02
N TYR A 156 -3.19 6.83 11.23
CA TYR A 156 -3.31 6.97 9.78
C TYR A 156 -3.59 5.61 9.09
N LEU A 157 -2.87 4.55 9.46
CA LEU A 157 -3.03 3.20 8.89
C LEU A 157 -4.35 2.54 9.30
N ILE A 158 -4.86 2.82 10.50
CA ILE A 158 -6.20 2.39 10.92
C ILE A 158 -7.26 3.03 10.01
N GLY A 159 -7.09 4.29 9.63
CA GLY A 159 -7.94 4.93 8.62
C GLY A 159 -7.95 4.15 7.30
N ALA A 160 -6.80 3.76 6.79
CA ALA A 160 -6.71 2.95 5.57
C ALA A 160 -7.41 1.58 5.72
N SER A 161 -7.28 0.92 6.87
CA SER A 161 -7.93 -0.37 7.13
C SER A 161 -9.46 -0.25 7.18
N ILE A 162 -9.98 0.80 7.81
CA ILE A 162 -11.41 1.11 7.82
C ILE A 162 -11.90 1.43 6.41
N GLY A 163 -11.15 2.22 5.63
CA GLY A 163 -11.46 2.50 4.24
C GLY A 163 -11.55 1.24 3.37
N THR A 164 -10.66 0.27 3.60
CA THR A 164 -10.71 -1.03 2.91
C THR A 164 -11.99 -1.81 3.26
N ALA A 165 -12.44 -1.79 4.50
CA ALA A 165 -13.72 -2.39 4.88
C ALA A 165 -14.90 -1.65 4.25
N LEU A 166 -14.90 -0.31 4.31
CA LEU A 166 -15.94 0.53 3.73
C LEU A 166 -16.03 0.44 2.21
N SER A 167 -14.94 0.09 1.52
CA SER A 167 -14.91 -0.10 0.06
C SER A 167 -15.85 -1.20 -0.45
N SER A 168 -16.18 -2.16 0.41
CA SER A 168 -17.18 -3.20 0.10
C SER A 168 -18.58 -2.80 0.61
N VAL A 169 -18.65 -2.21 1.80
CA VAL A 169 -19.91 -1.90 2.48
C VAL A 169 -20.69 -0.80 1.74
N ILE A 170 -20.03 0.32 1.39
CA ILE A 170 -20.69 1.46 0.75
C ILE A 170 -21.22 1.10 -0.64
N PRO A 171 -20.41 0.58 -1.59
CA PRO A 171 -20.92 0.19 -2.90
C PRO A 171 -21.95 -0.95 -2.80
N GLY A 172 -21.73 -1.91 -1.92
CA GLY A 172 -22.67 -3.00 -1.68
C GLY A 172 -24.04 -2.52 -1.23
N ALA A 173 -24.10 -1.54 -0.33
CA ALA A 173 -25.35 -0.93 0.12
C ALA A 173 -26.07 -0.15 -1.00
N ILE A 174 -25.31 0.59 -1.82
CA ILE A 174 -25.85 1.36 -2.96
C ILE A 174 -26.49 0.42 -4.00
N VAL A 175 -25.78 -0.68 -4.32
CA VAL A 175 -26.29 -1.70 -5.25
C VAL A 175 -27.48 -2.45 -4.66
N ALA A 176 -27.44 -2.78 -3.35
CA ALA A 176 -28.54 -3.47 -2.66
C ALA A 176 -29.83 -2.62 -2.63
N ALA A 177 -29.70 -1.31 -2.47
CA ALA A 177 -30.83 -0.37 -2.46
C ALA A 177 -31.34 -0.05 -3.87
N ASP A 178 -30.73 -0.62 -4.90
CA ASP A 178 -31.01 -0.28 -6.31
C ASP A 178 -31.02 1.24 -6.54
N PHE A 179 -30.05 1.92 -5.92
CA PHE A 179 -30.02 3.37 -5.86
C PHE A 179 -29.55 3.97 -7.17
N HIS A 180 -30.45 4.63 -7.86
CA HIS A 180 -30.22 5.34 -9.11
C HIS A 180 -30.10 6.84 -8.86
N LEU A 181 -28.92 7.40 -9.00
CA LEU A 181 -28.73 8.85 -8.95
C LEU A 181 -29.31 9.47 -10.24
N ALA A 182 -30.24 10.42 -10.12
CA ALA A 182 -30.75 11.17 -11.24
C ALA A 182 -29.92 12.45 -11.43
N LEU A 183 -29.24 12.56 -12.57
CA LEU A 183 -28.56 13.80 -12.96
C LEU A 183 -29.25 14.46 -14.12
N PRO A 184 -29.43 15.81 -14.10
CA PRO A 184 -29.98 16.54 -15.24
C PRO A 184 -29.17 16.25 -16.52
N GLY A 185 -29.83 15.78 -17.58
CA GLY A 185 -29.21 15.46 -18.86
C GLY A 185 -28.67 14.02 -19.01
N PHE A 186 -28.56 13.23 -17.94
CA PHE A 186 -28.02 11.84 -17.99
C PHE A 186 -29.11 10.78 -17.71
N GLY A 187 -30.28 11.17 -17.22
CA GLY A 187 -31.32 10.23 -16.81
C GLY A 187 -30.93 9.45 -15.52
N PRO A 188 -31.65 8.35 -15.23
CA PRO A 188 -31.31 7.47 -14.08
C PRO A 188 -30.01 6.72 -14.33
N ILE A 189 -29.04 6.90 -13.44
CA ILE A 189 -27.69 6.32 -13.51
C ILE A 189 -27.71 4.98 -12.78
N VAL A 190 -27.17 3.93 -13.40
CA VAL A 190 -27.11 2.58 -12.79
C VAL A 190 -26.35 2.57 -11.45
N PRO A 191 -26.67 1.65 -10.51
CA PRO A 191 -26.16 1.69 -9.14
C PRO A 191 -24.65 1.74 -9.00
N TRP A 192 -23.88 1.00 -9.80
CA TRP A 192 -22.41 1.02 -9.70
C TRP A 192 -21.83 2.40 -10.07
N ARG A 193 -22.42 3.07 -11.06
CA ARG A 193 -22.03 4.44 -11.47
C ARG A 193 -22.36 5.45 -10.37
N SER A 194 -23.54 5.27 -9.74
CA SER A 194 -23.96 6.06 -8.58
C SER A 194 -22.98 5.91 -7.42
N ALA A 195 -22.44 4.70 -7.18
CA ALA A 195 -21.42 4.45 -6.16
C ALA A 195 -20.12 5.21 -6.44
N PHE A 196 -19.63 5.21 -7.70
CA PHE A 196 -18.44 5.97 -8.10
C PHE A 196 -18.65 7.47 -7.93
N LEU A 197 -19.82 7.99 -8.34
CA LEU A 197 -20.18 9.41 -8.17
C LEU A 197 -20.19 9.81 -6.71
N LEU A 198 -20.87 9.05 -5.84
CA LEU A 198 -20.97 9.39 -4.41
C LEU A 198 -19.63 9.31 -3.70
N CYS A 199 -18.86 8.23 -3.93
CA CYS A 199 -17.53 8.09 -3.33
C CYS A 199 -16.57 9.16 -3.86
N GLY A 200 -16.61 9.45 -5.16
CA GLY A 200 -15.73 10.43 -5.77
C GLY A 200 -16.08 11.88 -5.40
N LEU A 201 -17.35 12.24 -5.28
CA LEU A 201 -17.77 13.61 -4.94
C LEU A 201 -17.49 13.99 -3.48
N ALA A 202 -17.38 13.02 -2.58
CA ALA A 202 -17.02 13.29 -1.19
C ALA A 202 -15.54 13.70 -1.01
N GLY A 203 -14.65 13.21 -1.87
CA GLY A 203 -13.21 13.47 -1.77
C GLY A 203 -12.81 14.93 -1.97
N PRO A 204 -13.32 15.67 -2.98
CA PRO A 204 -13.00 17.09 -3.14
C PRO A 204 -13.28 17.94 -1.90
N VAL A 205 -14.33 17.61 -1.14
CA VAL A 205 -14.62 18.30 0.13
C VAL A 205 -13.46 18.06 1.12
N VAL A 206 -12.99 16.83 1.25
CA VAL A 206 -11.84 16.51 2.11
C VAL A 206 -10.58 17.21 1.61
N GLY A 207 -10.34 17.24 0.29
CA GLY A 207 -9.22 17.95 -0.31
C GLY A 207 -9.24 19.46 -0.01
N LEU A 208 -10.41 20.11 -0.10
CA LEU A 208 -10.58 21.50 0.27
C LEU A 208 -10.29 21.77 1.76
N LEU A 209 -10.69 20.85 2.63
CA LEU A 209 -10.40 20.96 4.07
C LEU A 209 -8.90 20.93 4.38
N PHE A 210 -8.05 20.31 3.54
CA PHE A 210 -6.59 20.36 3.74
C PHE A 210 -6.02 21.77 3.63
N PHE A 211 -6.66 22.70 2.93
CA PHE A 211 -6.20 24.09 2.88
C PHE A 211 -6.42 24.84 4.20
N THR A 212 -7.28 24.33 5.09
CA THR A 212 -7.55 24.93 6.41
C THR A 212 -6.49 24.62 7.46
N ILE A 213 -5.62 23.62 7.26
CA ILE A 213 -4.58 23.28 8.21
C ILE A 213 -3.41 24.27 8.13
N GLU A 214 -2.75 24.49 9.25
CA GLU A 214 -1.45 25.19 9.27
C GLU A 214 -0.36 24.22 8.77
N GLU A 215 0.47 24.65 7.80
CA GLU A 215 1.62 23.85 7.35
C GLU A 215 2.64 23.72 8.49
N PRO A 216 2.95 22.53 8.98
CA PRO A 216 3.94 22.37 10.04
C PRO A 216 5.35 22.70 9.52
N ALA A 217 6.15 23.38 10.37
CA ALA A 217 7.51 23.72 10.02
C ALA A 217 8.34 22.46 9.73
N ARG A 218 9.07 22.45 8.62
CA ARG A 218 9.93 21.32 8.23
C ARG A 218 11.08 21.16 9.23
N ARG A 219 11.23 19.94 9.75
CA ARG A 219 12.26 19.58 10.75
C ARG A 219 13.38 18.72 10.15
N GLY A 220 13.06 17.91 9.15
CA GLY A 220 14.01 16.99 8.51
C GLY A 220 15.11 17.67 7.72
N LEU A 221 14.85 18.88 7.16
CA LEU A 221 15.86 19.64 6.42
C LEU A 221 17.00 20.12 7.31
N THR A 222 16.72 20.46 8.59
CA THR A 222 17.73 20.90 9.54
C THR A 222 18.67 19.74 9.93
N GLN A 223 18.15 18.54 10.09
CA GLN A 223 18.96 17.35 10.38
C GLN A 223 19.83 16.91 9.17
N SER A 224 19.28 16.98 7.95
CA SER A 224 20.06 16.74 6.73
C SER A 224 21.12 17.83 6.49
N ALA A 225 20.81 19.09 6.76
CA ALA A 225 21.78 20.18 6.65
C ALA A 225 22.88 20.08 7.73
N MET A 226 22.56 19.68 8.95
CA MET A 226 23.55 19.41 10.00
C MET A 226 24.41 18.18 9.72
N ALA A 227 23.82 17.12 9.15
CA ALA A 227 24.59 15.97 8.69
C ALA A 227 25.51 16.31 7.50
N GLN A 228 25.11 17.24 6.63
CA GLN A 228 25.93 17.76 5.53
C GLN A 228 27.03 18.70 6.04
N ALA A 229 26.80 19.49 7.07
CA ALA A 229 27.82 20.32 7.73
C ALA A 229 28.91 19.49 8.41
N GLY A 230 28.60 18.24 8.79
CA GLY A 230 29.53 17.24 9.32
C GLY A 230 30.37 16.51 8.28
N GLY A 231 30.37 16.90 7.01
CA GLY A 231 31.32 16.46 5.98
C GLY A 231 31.00 15.14 5.27
N ALA A 232 29.86 14.50 5.52
CA ALA A 232 29.42 13.36 4.72
C ALA A 232 28.56 13.87 3.55
N ALA A 233 29.13 13.91 2.33
CA ALA A 233 28.40 14.18 1.11
C ALA A 233 27.24 13.17 0.98
N PRO A 234 26.00 13.63 0.61
CA PRO A 234 24.89 12.70 0.40
C PRO A 234 25.32 11.68 -0.65
N SER A 235 25.26 10.39 -0.30
CA SER A 235 25.60 9.31 -1.25
C SER A 235 24.77 9.48 -2.52
N SER A 236 25.45 9.59 -3.67
CA SER A 236 24.76 9.79 -4.95
C SER A 236 23.78 8.63 -5.21
N MET A 237 22.74 8.87 -6.02
CA MET A 237 21.82 7.80 -6.46
C MET A 237 22.57 6.59 -6.98
N VAL A 238 23.65 6.83 -7.76
CA VAL A 238 24.51 5.78 -8.29
C VAL A 238 25.20 5.00 -7.17
N ALA A 239 25.70 5.69 -6.13
CA ALA A 239 26.32 5.02 -4.98
C ALA A 239 25.32 4.14 -4.21
N LYS A 240 24.07 4.60 -4.05
CA LYS A 240 23.01 3.82 -3.39
C LYS A 240 22.63 2.57 -4.19
N LEU A 241 22.50 2.70 -5.52
CA LEU A 241 22.25 1.56 -6.39
C LEU A 241 23.45 0.60 -6.42
N ALA A 242 24.68 1.12 -6.45
CA ALA A 242 25.90 0.30 -6.39
C ALA A 242 25.98 -0.48 -5.07
N TYR A 243 25.57 0.12 -3.94
CA TYR A 243 25.48 -0.58 -2.65
C TYR A 243 24.48 -1.74 -2.71
N LEU A 244 23.27 -1.53 -3.22
CA LEU A 244 22.27 -2.59 -3.37
C LEU A 244 22.77 -3.70 -4.32
N TRP A 245 23.45 -3.31 -5.40
CA TRP A 245 24.06 -4.25 -6.35
C TRP A 245 25.20 -5.07 -5.73
N ARG A 246 26.01 -4.45 -4.87
CA ARG A 246 27.06 -5.17 -4.13
C ARG A 246 26.47 -6.26 -3.23
N HIS A 247 25.30 -6.01 -2.63
CA HIS A 247 24.58 -6.95 -1.76
C HIS A 247 23.49 -7.73 -2.51
N ARG A 248 23.54 -7.78 -3.85
CA ARG A 248 22.48 -8.38 -4.69
C ARG A 248 22.12 -9.83 -4.33
N VAL A 249 23.06 -10.60 -3.82
CA VAL A 249 22.83 -12.00 -3.45
C VAL A 249 21.75 -12.14 -2.35
N VAL A 250 21.61 -11.13 -1.49
CA VAL A 250 20.54 -11.06 -0.47
C VAL A 250 19.37 -10.18 -0.95
N VAL A 251 19.69 -9.02 -1.53
CA VAL A 251 18.68 -7.99 -1.88
C VAL A 251 17.76 -8.45 -3.02
N VAL A 252 18.31 -9.07 -4.07
CA VAL A 252 17.50 -9.49 -5.23
C VAL A 252 16.48 -10.56 -4.84
N PRO A 253 16.83 -11.67 -4.17
CA PRO A 253 15.83 -12.65 -3.78
C PRO A 253 14.87 -12.12 -2.71
N LEU A 254 15.30 -11.21 -1.83
CA LEU A 254 14.42 -10.54 -0.88
C LEU A 254 13.33 -9.73 -1.61
N PHE A 255 13.71 -8.92 -2.58
CA PHE A 255 12.79 -8.07 -3.35
C PHE A 255 11.89 -8.90 -4.28
N LEU A 256 12.46 -9.94 -4.90
CA LEU A 256 11.69 -10.87 -5.74
C LEU A 256 10.63 -11.61 -4.92
N GLY A 257 10.98 -12.12 -3.74
CA GLY A 257 10.03 -12.78 -2.85
C GLY A 257 8.90 -11.86 -2.41
N PHE A 258 9.22 -10.60 -2.09
CA PHE A 258 8.24 -9.59 -1.76
C PHE A 258 7.33 -9.25 -2.95
N CYS A 259 7.89 -9.07 -4.14
CA CYS A 259 7.14 -8.81 -5.37
C CYS A 259 6.16 -9.95 -5.71
N LEU A 260 6.63 -11.20 -5.69
CA LEU A 260 5.81 -12.39 -5.98
C LEU A 260 4.66 -12.54 -4.97
N TYR A 261 4.94 -12.32 -3.68
CA TYR A 261 3.91 -12.31 -2.65
C TYR A 261 2.84 -11.24 -2.91
N TYR A 262 3.29 -10.04 -3.28
CA TYR A 262 2.38 -8.93 -3.56
C TYR A 262 1.57 -9.11 -4.84
N ILE A 263 2.11 -9.79 -5.87
CA ILE A 263 1.35 -10.20 -7.06
C ILE A 263 0.17 -11.10 -6.63
N ALA A 264 0.43 -12.09 -5.79
CA ALA A 264 -0.62 -12.95 -5.25
C ALA A 264 -1.64 -12.15 -4.41
N PHE A 265 -1.16 -11.30 -3.49
CA PHE A 265 -2.03 -10.49 -2.63
C PHE A 265 -2.94 -9.54 -3.40
N VAL A 266 -2.38 -8.75 -4.33
CA VAL A 266 -3.16 -7.79 -5.13
C VAL A 266 -4.12 -8.52 -6.07
N GLY A 267 -3.67 -9.63 -6.67
CA GLY A 267 -4.54 -10.48 -7.49
C GLY A 267 -5.74 -11.01 -6.69
N VAL A 268 -5.50 -11.62 -5.53
CA VAL A 268 -6.55 -12.13 -4.65
C VAL A 268 -7.52 -11.01 -4.26
N THR A 269 -7.02 -9.90 -3.73
CA THR A 269 -7.89 -8.82 -3.24
C THR A 269 -8.72 -8.17 -4.34
N SER A 270 -8.19 -8.03 -5.54
CA SER A 270 -8.91 -7.47 -6.69
C SER A 270 -10.05 -8.37 -7.19
N TRP A 271 -9.84 -9.68 -7.18
CA TRP A 271 -10.79 -10.66 -7.71
C TRP A 271 -11.60 -11.40 -6.63
N THR A 272 -11.49 -11.00 -5.35
CA THR A 272 -12.25 -11.63 -4.26
C THR A 272 -13.77 -11.53 -4.45
N ALA A 273 -14.29 -10.37 -4.82
CA ALA A 273 -15.73 -10.20 -5.03
C ALA A 273 -16.24 -11.02 -6.23
N PRO A 274 -15.63 -10.94 -7.44
CA PRO A 274 -15.98 -11.84 -8.54
C PRO A 274 -15.86 -13.33 -8.20
N LEU A 275 -14.82 -13.75 -7.46
CA LEU A 275 -14.67 -15.13 -7.02
C LEU A 275 -15.89 -15.59 -6.21
N LEU A 276 -16.29 -14.79 -5.20
CA LEU A 276 -17.41 -15.16 -4.34
C LEU A 276 -18.76 -15.11 -5.08
N MET A 277 -18.93 -14.18 -6.02
CA MET A 277 -20.11 -14.13 -6.87
C MET A 277 -20.21 -15.34 -7.78
N ARG A 278 -19.14 -15.66 -8.51
CA ARG A 278 -19.14 -16.73 -9.53
C ARG A 278 -19.09 -18.14 -8.94
N SER A 279 -18.33 -18.34 -7.84
CA SER A 279 -18.17 -19.68 -7.24
C SER A 279 -19.26 -20.04 -6.22
N TYR A 280 -19.85 -19.04 -5.55
CA TYR A 280 -20.81 -19.27 -4.47
C TYR A 280 -22.17 -18.58 -4.67
N GLY A 281 -22.38 -17.89 -5.78
CA GLY A 281 -23.63 -17.21 -6.08
C GLY A 281 -23.99 -16.07 -5.13
N LEU A 282 -23.00 -15.49 -4.41
CA LEU A 282 -23.25 -14.42 -3.45
C LEU A 282 -23.56 -13.10 -4.17
N THR A 283 -24.48 -12.35 -3.58
CA THR A 283 -24.77 -10.97 -4.01
C THR A 283 -23.77 -9.99 -3.38
N LEU A 284 -23.59 -8.82 -3.99
CA LEU A 284 -22.69 -7.78 -3.47
C LEU A 284 -22.96 -7.39 -2.01
N PRO A 285 -24.23 -7.24 -1.53
CA PRO A 285 -24.50 -6.96 -0.13
C PRO A 285 -24.06 -8.07 0.83
N GLN A 286 -24.21 -9.32 0.43
CA GLN A 286 -23.76 -10.48 1.23
C GLN A 286 -22.24 -10.51 1.34
N ILE A 287 -21.55 -10.21 0.22
CA ILE A 287 -20.09 -10.10 0.18
C ILE A 287 -19.62 -8.94 1.07
N ALA A 288 -20.27 -7.78 1.00
CA ALA A 288 -19.93 -6.61 1.78
C ALA A 288 -19.96 -6.89 3.30
N GLY A 289 -21.02 -7.56 3.78
CA GLY A 289 -21.16 -7.94 5.18
C GLY A 289 -20.08 -8.94 5.64
N ALA A 290 -19.80 -9.94 4.80
CA ALA A 290 -18.87 -11.01 5.13
C ALA A 290 -17.40 -10.56 5.07
N LEU A 291 -17.02 -9.80 4.05
CA LEU A 291 -15.63 -9.37 3.84
C LEU A 291 -15.23 -8.16 4.69
N GLY A 292 -16.13 -7.18 4.89
CA GLY A 292 -15.79 -5.92 5.56
C GLY A 292 -15.20 -6.14 6.95
N ILE A 293 -15.88 -6.91 7.80
CA ILE A 293 -15.42 -7.21 9.17
C ILE A 293 -14.24 -8.19 9.15
N GLY A 294 -14.32 -9.25 8.36
CA GLY A 294 -13.29 -10.30 8.31
C GLY A 294 -11.93 -9.76 7.87
N MET A 295 -11.88 -8.95 6.80
CA MET A 295 -10.65 -8.35 6.30
C MET A 295 -10.09 -7.27 7.24
N LEU A 296 -10.97 -6.48 7.91
CA LEU A 296 -10.57 -5.50 8.91
C LEU A 296 -9.88 -6.19 10.10
N VAL A 297 -10.51 -7.22 10.65
CA VAL A 297 -9.95 -7.99 11.78
C VAL A 297 -8.63 -8.65 11.39
N ALA A 298 -8.57 -9.31 10.22
CA ALA A 298 -7.35 -9.95 9.74
C ALA A 298 -6.22 -8.92 9.54
N GLY A 299 -6.50 -7.77 8.91
CA GLY A 299 -5.50 -6.73 8.68
C GLY A 299 -4.93 -6.13 9.97
N VAL A 300 -5.79 -5.74 10.90
CA VAL A 300 -5.37 -5.17 12.20
C VAL A 300 -4.60 -6.20 13.02
N SER A 301 -5.12 -7.42 13.12
CA SER A 301 -4.43 -8.53 13.81
C SER A 301 -3.08 -8.84 13.18
N GLY A 302 -2.97 -8.75 11.85
CA GLY A 302 -1.73 -8.97 11.12
C GLY A 302 -0.64 -7.96 11.48
N TYR A 303 -0.94 -6.67 11.62
CA TYR A 303 0.03 -5.67 12.09
C TYR A 303 0.50 -5.96 13.52
N PHE A 304 -0.44 -6.29 14.40
CA PHE A 304 -0.12 -6.62 15.80
C PHE A 304 0.75 -7.88 15.92
N LEU A 305 0.34 -8.98 15.28
CA LEU A 305 1.09 -10.23 15.27
C LEU A 305 2.45 -10.08 14.58
N GLY A 306 2.51 -9.30 13.50
CA GLY A 306 3.74 -8.99 12.81
C GLY A 306 4.76 -8.29 13.70
N GLY A 307 4.31 -7.31 14.51
CA GLY A 307 5.15 -6.66 15.52
C GLY A 307 5.66 -7.64 16.57
N LEU A 308 4.77 -8.45 17.15
CA LEU A 308 5.15 -9.46 18.14
C LEU A 308 6.16 -10.47 17.59
N LEU A 309 5.98 -10.93 16.34
CA LEU A 309 6.91 -11.87 15.70
C LEU A 309 8.25 -11.22 15.36
N ALA A 310 8.26 -9.98 14.88
CA ALA A 310 9.51 -9.27 14.57
C ALA A 310 10.36 -9.03 15.82
N ASP A 311 9.73 -8.80 16.99
CA ASP A 311 10.40 -8.57 18.27
C ASP A 311 10.60 -9.85 19.09
N SER A 312 10.08 -10.99 18.63
CA SER A 312 10.23 -12.29 19.29
C SER A 312 11.67 -12.78 19.28
N ARG A 313 11.96 -13.79 20.13
CA ARG A 313 13.26 -14.49 20.14
C ARG A 313 13.66 -15.06 18.78
N ILE A 314 12.66 -15.39 17.93
CA ILE A 314 12.89 -15.86 16.55
C ILE A 314 13.28 -14.69 15.66
N GLY A 315 12.50 -13.62 15.67
CA GLY A 315 12.71 -12.43 14.83
C GLY A 315 14.01 -11.69 15.13
N THR A 316 14.48 -11.71 16.39
CA THR A 316 15.69 -11.01 16.82
C THR A 316 16.99 -11.79 16.61
N ARG A 317 16.93 -13.07 16.21
CA ARG A 317 18.13 -13.85 15.82
C ARG A 317 18.66 -13.37 14.46
N SER A 318 19.94 -13.61 14.18
CA SER A 318 20.51 -13.33 12.85
C SER A 318 19.73 -14.06 11.75
N GLY A 319 19.19 -13.32 10.78
CA GLY A 319 18.30 -13.86 9.73
C GLY A 319 16.92 -14.33 10.21
N GLY A 320 16.54 -14.10 11.48
CA GLY A 320 15.25 -14.57 12.02
C GLY A 320 14.05 -13.93 11.33
N ARG A 321 14.15 -12.66 10.97
CA ARG A 321 13.11 -11.96 10.21
C ARG A 321 12.93 -12.54 8.81
N LEU A 322 14.02 -12.94 8.13
CA LEU A 322 13.96 -13.61 6.83
C LEU A 322 13.29 -14.98 6.95
N MET A 323 13.50 -15.69 8.08
CA MET A 323 12.81 -16.95 8.35
C MET A 323 11.30 -16.74 8.54
N VAL A 324 10.90 -15.71 9.29
CA VAL A 324 9.49 -15.32 9.41
C VAL A 324 8.91 -15.00 8.04
N MET A 325 9.61 -14.20 7.23
CA MET A 325 9.16 -13.86 5.87
C MET A 325 9.02 -15.10 4.97
N ALA A 326 9.85 -16.12 5.13
CA ALA A 326 9.72 -17.37 4.39
C ALA A 326 8.53 -18.23 4.83
N ALA A 327 8.12 -18.15 6.10
CA ALA A 327 6.97 -18.89 6.63
C ALA A 327 5.62 -18.25 6.23
N LEU A 328 5.56 -16.93 6.08
CA LEU A 328 4.31 -16.21 5.80
C LEU A 328 3.65 -16.60 4.47
N PRO A 329 4.37 -16.79 3.33
CA PRO A 329 3.76 -17.27 2.10
C PRO A 329 3.15 -18.67 2.26
N ILE A 330 3.74 -19.55 3.06
CA ILE A 330 3.18 -20.88 3.35
C ILE A 330 1.86 -20.75 4.13
N ALA A 331 1.82 -19.86 5.13
CA ALA A 331 0.59 -19.59 5.89
C ALA A 331 -0.52 -18.95 5.03
N ALA A 332 -0.15 -18.30 3.92
CA ALA A 332 -1.08 -17.69 2.98
C ALA A 332 -1.59 -18.66 1.88
N LEU A 333 -0.99 -19.86 1.71
CA LEU A 333 -1.38 -20.83 0.67
C LEU A 333 -2.89 -21.14 0.61
N PRO A 334 -3.63 -21.23 1.75
CA PRO A 334 -5.06 -21.48 1.70
C PRO A 334 -5.83 -20.48 0.83
N ALA A 335 -5.37 -19.23 0.69
CA ALA A 335 -6.02 -18.24 -0.16
C ALA A 335 -6.14 -18.70 -1.64
N GLY A 336 -5.19 -19.50 -2.13
CA GLY A 336 -5.22 -20.06 -3.48
C GLY A 336 -6.31 -21.11 -3.71
N PHE A 337 -6.87 -21.68 -2.64
CA PHE A 337 -7.95 -22.68 -2.71
C PHE A 337 -9.33 -22.11 -2.35
N ALA A 338 -9.44 -20.80 -2.08
CA ALA A 338 -10.66 -20.18 -1.58
C ALA A 338 -11.90 -20.50 -2.43
N GLY A 339 -11.79 -20.51 -3.77
CA GLY A 339 -12.92 -20.79 -4.66
C GLY A 339 -13.32 -22.27 -4.76
N GLN A 340 -12.55 -23.19 -4.16
CA GLN A 340 -12.81 -24.62 -4.17
C GLN A 340 -13.31 -25.15 -2.82
N MET A 341 -13.50 -24.25 -1.84
CA MET A 341 -13.95 -24.63 -0.51
C MET A 341 -15.43 -25.03 -0.52
N PRO A 342 -15.83 -26.00 0.33
CA PRO A 342 -17.20 -26.50 0.37
C PRO A 342 -18.21 -25.49 0.92
N SER A 343 -17.75 -24.42 1.55
CA SER A 343 -18.63 -23.38 2.13
C SER A 343 -18.03 -21.98 2.00
N VAL A 344 -18.91 -21.00 1.96
CA VAL A 344 -18.54 -19.57 1.94
C VAL A 344 -17.66 -19.19 3.14
N ILE A 345 -17.96 -19.72 4.34
CA ILE A 345 -17.20 -19.44 5.56
C ILE A 345 -15.76 -19.95 5.41
N ALA A 346 -15.58 -21.17 4.89
CA ALA A 346 -14.25 -21.73 4.63
C ALA A 346 -13.49 -20.92 3.56
N ALA A 347 -14.18 -20.46 2.51
CA ALA A 347 -13.60 -19.61 1.49
C ALA A 347 -13.10 -18.26 2.09
N ILE A 348 -13.92 -17.60 2.90
CA ILE A 348 -13.56 -16.35 3.58
C ILE A 348 -12.40 -16.57 4.56
N ALA A 349 -12.39 -17.68 5.30
CA ALA A 349 -11.28 -18.03 6.18
C ALA A 349 -9.97 -18.21 5.39
N CYS A 350 -10.02 -18.86 4.22
CA CYS A 350 -8.88 -18.98 3.33
C CYS A 350 -8.40 -17.62 2.82
N LEU A 351 -9.29 -16.74 2.37
CA LEU A 351 -8.97 -15.38 1.92
C LEU A 351 -8.40 -14.51 3.07
N ALA A 352 -8.88 -14.72 4.29
CA ALA A 352 -8.37 -14.01 5.46
C ALA A 352 -6.90 -14.34 5.76
N THR A 353 -6.39 -15.50 5.37
CA THR A 353 -4.97 -15.87 5.60
C THR A 353 -4.01 -14.92 4.91
N ILE A 354 -4.24 -14.58 3.65
CA ILE A 354 -3.37 -13.64 2.93
C ILE A 354 -3.55 -12.20 3.44
N SER A 355 -4.76 -11.82 3.86
CA SER A 355 -5.04 -10.51 4.47
C SER A 355 -4.36 -10.36 5.85
N LEU A 356 -4.24 -11.45 6.61
CA LEU A 356 -3.53 -11.50 7.89
C LEU A 356 -2.01 -11.44 7.70
N THR A 357 -1.49 -12.24 6.78
CA THR A 357 -0.04 -12.43 6.59
C THR A 357 0.62 -11.26 5.85
N THR A 358 -0.12 -10.48 5.06
CA THR A 358 0.41 -9.31 4.34
C THR A 358 0.93 -8.21 5.27
N PRO A 359 0.19 -7.72 6.28
CA PRO A 359 0.71 -6.76 7.24
C PRO A 359 1.90 -7.31 8.04
N MET A 360 1.88 -8.61 8.39
CA MET A 360 3.01 -9.27 9.07
C MET A 360 4.26 -9.23 8.20
N LEU A 361 4.13 -9.51 6.90
CA LEU A 361 5.22 -9.45 5.93
C LEU A 361 5.77 -8.02 5.81
N ASN A 362 4.90 -7.01 5.78
CA ASN A 362 5.31 -5.60 5.74
C ASN A 362 6.14 -5.21 6.96
N VAL A 363 5.73 -5.61 8.16
CA VAL A 363 6.47 -5.34 9.40
C VAL A 363 7.83 -6.02 9.36
N ALA A 364 7.88 -7.31 9.00
CA ALA A 364 9.13 -8.05 8.90
C ALA A 364 10.06 -7.46 7.84
N MET A 365 9.53 -7.05 6.68
CA MET A 365 10.28 -6.42 5.59
C MET A 365 10.86 -5.07 6.00
N ASN A 366 10.06 -4.20 6.63
CA ASN A 366 10.53 -2.91 7.17
C ASN A 366 11.70 -3.09 8.14
N ALA A 367 11.56 -4.05 9.05
CA ALA A 367 12.59 -4.34 10.04
C ALA A 367 13.87 -4.93 9.40
N THR A 368 13.71 -5.74 8.34
CA THR A 368 14.83 -6.32 7.59
C THR A 368 15.58 -5.26 6.78
N VAL A 369 14.87 -4.33 6.12
CA VAL A 369 15.51 -3.22 5.42
C VAL A 369 16.34 -2.35 6.37
N GLN A 370 15.86 -2.15 7.60
CA GLN A 370 16.62 -1.41 8.62
C GLN A 370 17.90 -2.14 9.10
N GLU A 371 17.98 -3.45 8.93
CA GLU A 371 19.18 -4.25 9.23
C GLU A 371 20.18 -4.28 8.08
N ILE A 372 19.68 -4.33 6.83
CA ILE A 372 20.52 -4.45 5.63
C ILE A 372 21.06 -3.10 5.19
N ALA A 373 20.26 -2.04 5.29
CA ALA A 373 20.59 -0.73 4.75
C ALA A 373 21.25 0.19 5.81
N PRO A 374 22.36 0.87 5.49
CA PRO A 374 22.93 1.95 6.29
C PRO A 374 21.89 3.04 6.59
N ASN A 375 22.09 3.79 7.68
CA ASN A 375 21.12 4.79 8.15
C ASN A 375 20.73 5.83 7.07
N ASP A 376 21.69 6.29 6.27
CA ASP A 376 21.53 7.26 5.19
C ASP A 376 20.82 6.72 3.95
N MET A 377 20.70 5.37 3.84
CA MET A 377 20.10 4.69 2.69
C MET A 377 18.75 4.02 2.98
N ARG A 378 18.33 3.91 4.24
CA ARG A 378 17.11 3.17 4.62
C ARG A 378 15.87 3.65 3.88
N GLY A 379 15.65 4.95 3.85
CA GLY A 379 14.51 5.55 3.16
C GLY A 379 14.53 5.25 1.66
N PHE A 380 15.71 5.38 1.01
CA PHE A 380 15.87 5.06 -0.40
C PHE A 380 15.62 3.57 -0.67
N THR A 381 16.20 2.68 0.14
CA THR A 381 16.04 1.22 -0.05
C THR A 381 14.56 0.82 0.08
N TYR A 382 13.84 1.40 1.05
CA TYR A 382 12.41 1.13 1.23
C TYR A 382 11.56 1.68 0.09
N ALA A 383 11.85 2.90 -0.38
CA ALA A 383 11.15 3.49 -1.53
C ALA A 383 11.43 2.69 -2.82
N PHE A 384 12.67 2.26 -3.02
CA PHE A 384 13.07 1.44 -4.17
C PHE A 384 12.40 0.06 -4.14
N LEU A 385 12.33 -0.58 -2.98
CA LEU A 385 11.56 -1.81 -2.78
C LEU A 385 10.09 -1.60 -3.12
N GLY A 386 9.49 -0.53 -2.61
CA GLY A 386 8.11 -0.18 -2.92
C GLY A 386 7.86 -0.06 -4.41
N LEU A 387 8.74 0.63 -5.13
CA LEU A 387 8.64 0.77 -6.60
C LEU A 387 8.75 -0.58 -7.31
N VAL A 388 9.79 -1.37 -7.00
CA VAL A 388 10.07 -2.66 -7.65
C VAL A 388 8.97 -3.69 -7.36
N ALA A 389 8.33 -3.64 -6.19
CA ALA A 389 7.28 -4.57 -5.81
C ALA A 389 5.88 -4.09 -6.21
N SER A 390 5.56 -2.81 -6.01
CA SER A 390 4.20 -2.31 -6.22
C SER A 390 3.80 -2.22 -7.69
N LEU A 391 4.74 -1.90 -8.57
CA LEU A 391 4.44 -1.74 -10.00
C LEU A 391 4.12 -3.09 -10.67
N PRO A 392 4.95 -4.15 -10.56
CA PRO A 392 4.60 -5.47 -11.09
C PRO A 392 3.40 -6.09 -10.37
N ALA A 393 3.25 -5.89 -9.06
CA ALA A 393 2.14 -6.46 -8.30
C ALA A 393 0.83 -5.74 -8.60
N GLY A 394 0.84 -4.40 -8.64
CA GLY A 394 -0.34 -3.60 -8.96
C GLY A 394 -0.86 -3.86 -10.36
N ALA A 395 0.03 -3.88 -11.36
CA ALA A 395 -0.33 -4.15 -12.75
C ALA A 395 -0.53 -5.65 -13.01
N GLY A 396 0.39 -6.49 -12.53
CA GLY A 396 0.43 -7.92 -12.84
C GLY A 396 -0.57 -8.75 -12.06
N GLY A 397 -0.79 -8.46 -10.77
CA GLY A 397 -1.66 -9.28 -9.93
C GLY A 397 -3.06 -9.50 -10.52
N PRO A 398 -3.84 -8.43 -10.76
CA PRO A 398 -5.17 -8.56 -11.36
C PRO A 398 -5.14 -9.11 -12.78
N LEU A 399 -4.17 -8.66 -13.59
CA LEU A 399 -4.07 -9.04 -14.99
C LEU A 399 -3.72 -10.52 -15.20
N VAL A 400 -2.83 -11.08 -14.37
CA VAL A 400 -2.43 -12.49 -14.50
C VAL A 400 -3.60 -13.42 -14.16
N ILE A 401 -4.39 -13.12 -13.12
CA ILE A 401 -5.60 -13.91 -12.80
C ILE A 401 -6.61 -13.82 -13.96
N ALA A 402 -6.86 -12.61 -14.48
CA ALA A 402 -7.74 -12.41 -15.64
C ALA A 402 -7.27 -13.17 -16.87
N TYR A 403 -5.97 -13.11 -17.19
CA TYR A 403 -5.38 -13.81 -18.32
C TYR A 403 -5.50 -15.35 -18.17
N VAL A 404 -5.27 -15.88 -16.97
CA VAL A 404 -5.44 -17.32 -16.74
C VAL A 404 -6.91 -17.70 -16.88
N THR A 405 -7.84 -16.89 -16.33
CA THR A 405 -9.29 -17.20 -16.40
C THR A 405 -9.81 -17.18 -17.84
N GLN A 406 -9.54 -16.11 -18.55
CA GLN A 406 -10.12 -15.91 -19.89
C GLN A 406 -9.19 -16.33 -21.03
N GLY A 407 -7.89 -16.05 -20.93
CA GLY A 407 -6.94 -16.35 -22.01
C GLY A 407 -6.48 -17.81 -22.04
N LEU A 408 -6.31 -18.46 -20.88
CA LEU A 408 -5.85 -19.84 -20.78
C LEU A 408 -6.99 -20.85 -20.62
N LEU A 409 -7.92 -20.58 -19.69
CA LEU A 409 -9.03 -21.47 -19.39
C LEU A 409 -10.26 -21.22 -20.26
N HIS A 410 -10.34 -20.08 -20.95
CA HIS A 410 -11.43 -19.64 -21.82
C HIS A 410 -12.83 -19.72 -21.16
N ASP A 411 -12.88 -19.61 -19.81
CA ASP A 411 -14.11 -19.80 -19.05
C ASP A 411 -14.08 -18.97 -17.77
N GLU A 412 -14.92 -17.93 -17.71
CA GLU A 412 -15.02 -17.03 -16.56
C GLU A 412 -15.50 -17.73 -15.28
N SER A 413 -16.23 -18.83 -15.41
CA SER A 413 -16.69 -19.63 -14.26
C SER A 413 -15.55 -20.32 -13.53
N ARG A 414 -14.41 -20.53 -14.20
CA ARG A 414 -13.22 -21.19 -13.64
C ARG A 414 -12.28 -20.28 -12.87
N ILE A 415 -12.74 -19.12 -12.45
CA ILE A 415 -11.93 -18.18 -11.65
C ILE A 415 -11.32 -18.83 -10.40
N ALA A 416 -12.02 -19.81 -9.78
CA ALA A 416 -11.50 -20.58 -8.66
C ALA A 416 -10.21 -21.34 -9.00
N LEU A 417 -10.15 -21.92 -10.20
CA LEU A 417 -8.95 -22.61 -10.68
C LEU A 417 -7.83 -21.62 -11.01
N SER A 418 -8.16 -20.45 -11.55
CA SER A 418 -7.20 -19.38 -11.82
C SER A 418 -6.51 -18.90 -10.55
N PHE A 419 -7.24 -18.80 -9.43
CA PHE A 419 -6.63 -18.49 -8.11
C PHE A 419 -5.58 -19.55 -7.75
N THR A 420 -5.90 -20.82 -7.90
CA THR A 420 -4.95 -21.90 -7.60
C THR A 420 -3.71 -21.84 -8.50
N ILE A 421 -3.90 -21.69 -9.81
CA ILE A 421 -2.81 -21.66 -10.81
C ILE A 421 -1.88 -20.45 -10.61
N VAL A 422 -2.40 -19.29 -10.16
CA VAL A 422 -1.60 -18.06 -10.00
C VAL A 422 -1.06 -17.92 -8.59
N VAL A 423 -1.92 -18.05 -7.58
CA VAL A 423 -1.58 -17.72 -6.20
C VAL A 423 -0.58 -18.73 -5.62
N LEU A 424 -0.78 -20.03 -5.84
CA LEU A 424 0.11 -21.04 -5.26
C LEU A 424 1.55 -20.94 -5.77
N PRO A 425 1.82 -20.88 -7.09
CA PRO A 425 3.19 -20.72 -7.57
C PRO A 425 3.82 -19.41 -7.10
N CYS A 426 3.08 -18.30 -7.09
CA CYS A 426 3.59 -17.02 -6.61
C CYS A 426 4.02 -17.12 -5.14
N LEU A 427 3.22 -17.72 -4.26
CA LEU A 427 3.53 -17.87 -2.85
C LEU A 427 4.66 -18.88 -2.62
N LEU A 428 4.70 -20.00 -3.34
CA LEU A 428 5.79 -20.99 -3.22
C LEU A 428 7.12 -20.41 -3.70
N LEU A 429 7.12 -19.69 -4.82
CA LEU A 429 8.31 -19.00 -5.33
C LEU A 429 8.74 -17.85 -4.40
N ALA A 430 7.80 -17.13 -3.77
CA ALA A 430 8.09 -16.14 -2.76
C ALA A 430 8.79 -16.78 -1.54
N CYS A 431 8.27 -17.90 -1.04
CA CYS A 431 8.90 -18.68 0.02
C CYS A 431 10.32 -19.10 -0.35
N ALA A 432 10.50 -19.70 -1.54
CA ALA A 432 11.80 -20.13 -2.05
C ALA A 432 12.79 -18.96 -2.14
N SER A 433 12.34 -17.80 -2.62
CA SER A 433 13.14 -16.57 -2.71
C SER A 433 13.57 -16.07 -1.34
N PHE A 434 12.69 -16.05 -0.34
CA PHE A 434 13.04 -15.66 1.04
C PHE A 434 13.98 -16.67 1.70
N LEU A 435 13.81 -17.99 1.45
CA LEU A 435 14.76 -19.02 1.92
C LEU A 435 16.14 -18.87 1.27
N PHE A 436 16.19 -18.49 0.00
CA PHE A 436 17.45 -18.20 -0.67
C PHE A 436 18.12 -16.95 -0.08
N ALA A 437 17.36 -15.88 0.15
CA ALA A 437 17.86 -14.69 0.84
C ALA A 437 18.40 -15.03 2.24
N LEU A 438 17.72 -15.88 3.00
CA LEU A 438 18.15 -16.35 4.32
C LEU A 438 19.46 -17.14 4.26
N ARG A 439 19.59 -18.04 3.28
CA ARG A 439 20.83 -18.81 3.07
C ARG A 439 21.99 -17.88 2.69
N ALA A 440 21.74 -16.93 1.80
CA ALA A 440 22.73 -15.93 1.41
C ALA A 440 23.17 -15.07 2.61
N TRP A 441 22.22 -14.60 3.42
CA TRP A 441 22.48 -13.82 4.63
C TRP A 441 23.38 -14.58 5.61
N ARG A 442 23.05 -15.83 5.92
CA ARG A 442 23.85 -16.67 6.83
C ARG A 442 25.27 -16.96 6.35
N ARG A 443 25.50 -16.88 5.03
CA ARG A 443 26.87 -17.02 4.45
C ARG A 443 27.67 -15.72 4.54
N THR A 444 27.02 -14.58 4.51
CA THR A 444 27.67 -13.26 4.56
C THR A 444 27.87 -12.76 5.99
N ASP A 445 27.07 -13.20 6.93
CA ASP A 445 27.14 -12.83 8.36
C ASP A 445 26.99 -14.07 9.26
N PRO A 446 27.93 -15.06 9.19
CA PRO A 446 27.81 -16.32 9.91
C PRO A 446 27.78 -16.13 11.44
N ASP A 447 28.52 -15.15 11.97
CA ASP A 447 28.65 -14.88 13.40
C ASP A 447 27.70 -13.82 13.94
N GLY A 448 26.90 -13.24 13.08
CA GLY A 448 25.96 -12.16 13.43
C GLY A 448 26.65 -10.86 13.85
N GLU A 449 27.92 -10.65 13.45
CA GLU A 449 28.70 -9.47 13.81
C GLU A 449 28.12 -8.19 13.23
N LEU A 450 27.65 -8.23 11.98
CA LEU A 450 26.98 -7.11 11.34
C LEU A 450 25.70 -6.73 12.10
N ALA A 451 24.92 -7.72 12.52
CA ALA A 451 23.72 -7.52 13.32
C ALA A 451 24.05 -6.99 14.74
N ARG A 452 25.21 -7.37 15.33
CA ARG A 452 25.68 -6.85 16.61
C ARG A 452 26.21 -5.43 16.51
N ALA A 453 27.00 -5.12 15.48
CA ALA A 453 27.54 -3.78 15.22
C ALA A 453 26.43 -2.75 14.98
N ILE A 454 25.35 -3.11 14.27
CA ILE A 454 24.18 -2.24 14.07
C ILE A 454 23.40 -2.04 15.38
N ARG A 455 23.38 -3.01 16.29
CA ARG A 455 22.73 -2.87 17.62
C ARG A 455 23.54 -2.00 18.57
N SER A 456 24.87 -2.14 18.61
CA SER A 456 25.74 -1.35 19.47
C SER A 456 25.82 0.12 19.05
N SER A 457 25.54 0.46 17.80
CA SER A 457 25.41 1.86 17.35
C SER A 457 24.07 2.52 17.73
N ARG A 458 23.18 1.79 18.43
CA ARG A 458 21.87 2.27 18.92
C ARG A 458 21.83 2.54 20.43
N SER A 459 22.82 2.04 21.18
CA SER A 459 23.08 2.39 22.59
C SER A 459 23.96 3.64 22.72
#